data_79354fc413b4aaef65f4a07b65a2c85d
#
_entry.id   79354fc413b4aaef65f4a07b65a2c85d
#
_cell.length_a   1.000
_cell.length_b   1.000
_cell.length_c   1.000
_cell.angle_alpha   90.00
_cell.angle_beta   90.00
_cell.angle_gamma   90.00
#
_symmetry.space_group_name_H-M   'P 1'
#
loop_
_entity.id
_entity.type
_entity.pdbx_description
1 polymer ?
#
loop_
_entity_poly.entity_id
_entity_poly.type
_entity_poly.pdbx_seq_one_letter_code
_entity_poly.pdbx_strand_id
1 'polypeptide(L)'
;MGVLAPWSVRVELTGDDSLQRRPMRRITAPLMKMGARFEPEGRETLPLTVCGSEGLRAITYDAPMASAQLKTAVLLAGVYARGTTTLNEPSPSRNHTELMLPEFGVTTTAADRTASVTGPAALRACEVQVPGDPSSAAFLVCAAVLLSLIHI
;
A
#
# COMPACT_ATOMS: atom_id res chain seq x y z
N MET A 1 5.84 -3.62 2.95
CA MET A 1 5.34 -4.06 4.28
C MET A 1 4.05 -4.88 4.16
N GLY A 2 2.93 -4.36 3.61
CA GLY A 2 1.66 -5.09 3.53
C GLY A 2 1.74 -6.46 2.86
N VAL A 3 2.53 -6.60 1.79
CA VAL A 3 2.76 -7.88 1.09
C VAL A 3 3.59 -8.87 1.93
N LEU A 4 4.50 -8.38 2.78
CA LEU A 4 5.37 -9.22 3.60
C LEU A 4 4.71 -9.66 4.90
N ALA A 5 3.80 -8.86 5.42
CA ALA A 5 3.16 -9.09 6.71
C ALA A 5 2.46 -10.45 6.88
N PRO A 6 1.79 -11.02 5.84
CA PRO A 6 1.10 -12.30 5.97
C PRO A 6 1.99 -13.55 5.91
N TRP A 7 3.28 -13.38 5.63
CA TRP A 7 4.20 -14.49 5.47
C TRP A 7 5.10 -14.65 6.70
N SER A 8 5.43 -15.89 7.06
CA SER A 8 6.38 -16.18 8.15
C SER A 8 7.83 -15.89 7.71
N VAL A 9 8.11 -14.61 7.48
CA VAL A 9 9.41 -14.11 7.00
C VAL A 9 9.94 -13.02 7.92
N ARG A 10 11.26 -12.85 7.91
CA ARG A 10 11.97 -11.76 8.58
C ARG A 10 12.77 -10.99 7.53
N VAL A 11 12.33 -9.78 7.22
CA VAL A 11 12.89 -8.96 6.13
C VAL A 11 13.22 -7.57 6.65
N GLU A 12 14.49 -7.19 6.60
CA GLU A 12 14.92 -5.82 6.88
C GLU A 12 14.64 -4.94 5.66
N LEU A 13 13.97 -3.83 5.90
CA LEU A 13 13.73 -2.77 4.94
C LEU A 13 14.61 -1.57 5.26
N THR A 14 15.32 -1.11 4.26
CA THR A 14 16.17 0.08 4.33
C THR A 14 15.95 0.97 3.10
N GLY A 15 16.71 2.01 2.94
CA GLY A 15 16.65 2.91 1.79
C GLY A 15 17.73 3.97 1.87
N ASP A 16 17.66 4.95 0.99
CA ASP A 16 18.50 6.13 1.04
C ASP A 16 18.19 7.02 2.27
N ASP A 17 19.02 8.02 2.50
CA ASP A 17 18.88 8.94 3.64
C ASP A 17 17.52 9.66 3.66
N SER A 18 16.91 9.92 2.51
CA SER A 18 15.60 10.56 2.41
C SER A 18 14.50 9.61 2.88
N LEU A 19 14.55 8.35 2.43
CA LEU A 19 13.57 7.34 2.78
C LEU A 19 13.69 6.93 4.26
N GLN A 20 14.92 6.83 4.77
CA GLN A 20 15.18 6.48 6.17
C GLN A 20 14.62 7.51 7.17
N ARG A 21 14.50 8.77 6.78
CA ARG A 21 13.91 9.82 7.62
C ARG A 21 12.38 9.85 7.61
N ARG A 22 11.73 9.10 6.72
CA ARG A 22 10.26 9.10 6.61
C ARG A 22 9.61 8.29 7.73
N PRO A 23 8.56 8.82 8.37
CA PRO A 23 7.83 8.09 9.41
C PRO A 23 7.04 6.92 8.80
N MET A 24 7.26 5.71 9.33
CA MET A 24 6.61 4.47 8.88
C MET A 24 5.41 4.09 9.73
N ARG A 25 5.20 4.77 10.87
CA ARG A 25 4.13 4.45 11.83
C ARG A 25 2.75 4.36 11.21
N ARG A 26 2.44 5.24 10.23
CA ARG A 26 1.14 5.18 9.52
C ARG A 26 0.89 3.85 8.82
N ILE A 27 1.95 3.10 8.46
CA ILE A 27 1.87 1.79 7.82
C ILE A 27 1.99 0.68 8.85
N THR A 28 2.93 0.79 9.80
CA THR A 28 3.19 -0.26 10.78
C THR A 28 2.05 -0.40 11.79
N ALA A 29 1.43 0.71 12.22
CA ALA A 29 0.36 0.68 13.21
C ALA A 29 -0.85 -0.20 12.81
N PRO A 30 -1.47 -0.04 11.63
CA PRO A 30 -2.56 -0.93 11.22
C PRO A 30 -2.09 -2.37 11.00
N LEU A 31 -0.89 -2.59 10.44
CA LEU A 31 -0.36 -3.94 10.23
C LEU A 31 -0.10 -4.66 11.56
N MET A 32 0.34 -3.94 12.59
CA MET A 32 0.48 -4.49 13.95
C MET A 32 -0.87 -4.90 14.53
N LYS A 33 -1.93 -4.12 14.29
CA LYS A 33 -3.30 -4.50 14.69
C LYS A 33 -3.78 -5.77 13.99
N MET A 34 -3.30 -6.01 12.75
CA MET A 34 -3.57 -7.25 12.01
C MET A 34 -2.75 -8.44 12.51
N GLY A 35 -1.70 -8.22 13.31
CA GLY A 35 -0.84 -9.26 13.90
C GLY A 35 0.60 -9.32 13.38
N ALA A 36 1.00 -8.42 12.48
CA ALA A 36 2.39 -8.28 12.08
C ALA A 36 3.25 -7.66 13.21
N ARG A 37 4.54 -7.97 13.23
CA ARG A 37 5.51 -7.38 14.17
C ARG A 37 6.61 -6.66 13.41
N PHE A 38 7.17 -5.64 14.05
CA PHE A 38 8.26 -4.83 13.50
C PHE A 38 9.37 -4.69 14.52
N GLU A 39 10.62 -4.76 14.07
CA GLU A 39 11.81 -4.63 14.92
C GLU A 39 12.75 -3.55 14.38
N PRO A 40 13.45 -2.80 15.28
CA PRO A 40 13.25 -2.80 16.72
C PRO A 40 11.88 -2.22 17.11
N GLU A 41 11.33 -2.72 18.19
CA GLU A 41 10.04 -2.27 18.71
C GLU A 41 10.05 -0.76 19.00
N GLY A 42 8.96 -0.08 18.64
CA GLY A 42 8.83 1.37 18.83
C GLY A 42 9.56 2.24 17.81
N ARG A 43 10.36 1.64 16.91
CA ARG A 43 11.00 2.41 15.83
C ARG A 43 10.00 2.86 14.80
N GLU A 44 10.05 4.14 14.47
CA GLU A 44 9.10 4.76 13.51
C GLU A 44 9.73 5.06 12.14
N THR A 45 11.02 4.79 11.95
CA THR A 45 11.77 5.07 10.71
C THR A 45 12.58 3.86 10.27
N LEU A 46 13.07 3.86 9.03
CA LEU A 46 13.98 2.82 8.55
C LEU A 46 15.40 2.98 9.15
N PRO A 47 16.21 1.91 9.19
CA PRO A 47 15.87 0.53 8.83
C PRO A 47 14.89 -0.11 9.81
N LEU A 48 14.00 -0.96 9.29
CA LEU A 48 12.96 -1.61 10.05
C LEU A 48 12.79 -3.05 9.56
N THR A 49 12.79 -4.02 10.45
CA THR A 49 12.55 -5.41 10.10
C THR A 49 11.06 -5.74 10.20
N VAL A 50 10.48 -6.23 9.11
CA VAL A 50 9.16 -6.83 9.10
C VAL A 50 9.29 -8.27 9.58
N CYS A 51 8.65 -8.60 10.69
CA CYS A 51 8.46 -9.96 11.17
C CYS A 51 7.02 -10.35 10.87
N GLY A 52 6.81 -10.91 9.70
CA GLY A 52 5.49 -11.34 9.26
C GLY A 52 4.99 -12.55 10.02
N SER A 53 3.71 -12.81 9.96
CA SER A 53 3.06 -13.89 10.70
C SER A 53 1.94 -14.50 9.86
N GLU A 54 1.96 -15.81 9.70
CA GLU A 54 0.81 -16.52 9.16
C GLU A 54 -0.41 -16.34 10.08
N GLY A 55 -1.57 -16.10 9.48
CA GLY A 55 -2.81 -15.92 10.22
C GLY A 55 -3.09 -14.49 10.67
N LEU A 56 -2.75 -13.51 9.84
CA LEU A 56 -3.21 -12.14 10.02
C LEU A 56 -4.73 -12.10 10.21
N ARG A 57 -5.17 -11.20 11.08
CA ARG A 57 -6.59 -10.97 11.37
C ARG A 57 -7.10 -9.80 10.54
N ALA A 58 -8.29 -9.95 10.00
CA ALA A 58 -9.02 -8.84 9.40
C ALA A 58 -9.33 -7.78 10.46
N ILE A 59 -9.29 -6.51 10.06
CA ILE A 59 -9.60 -5.37 10.93
C ILE A 59 -10.49 -4.37 10.21
N THR A 60 -11.26 -3.62 10.97
CA THR A 60 -11.78 -2.32 10.53
C THR A 60 -10.87 -1.23 11.07
N TYR A 61 -10.35 -0.40 10.17
CA TYR A 61 -9.38 0.63 10.52
C TYR A 61 -9.82 1.99 10.03
N ASP A 62 -10.05 2.91 10.97
CA ASP A 62 -10.31 4.31 10.68
C ASP A 62 -8.97 5.03 10.55
N ALA A 63 -8.63 5.45 9.33
CA ALA A 63 -7.38 6.10 9.03
C ALA A 63 -7.38 7.54 9.58
N PRO A 64 -6.33 7.96 10.30
CA PRO A 64 -6.26 9.33 10.83
C PRO A 64 -6.07 10.38 9.74
N MET A 65 -5.66 9.97 8.55
CA MET A 65 -5.48 10.83 7.38
C MET A 65 -5.71 10.05 6.10
N ALA A 66 -6.11 10.72 5.03
CA ALA A 66 -6.16 10.12 3.69
C ALA A 66 -4.75 9.75 3.21
N SER A 67 -4.55 8.48 2.86
CA SER A 67 -3.25 7.99 2.42
C SER A 67 -3.39 6.73 1.57
N ALA A 68 -3.18 6.86 0.27
CA ALA A 68 -3.18 5.73 -0.64
C ALA A 68 -2.13 4.66 -0.26
N GLN A 69 -0.98 5.06 0.30
CA GLN A 69 0.05 4.12 0.76
C GLN A 69 -0.43 3.28 1.95
N LEU A 70 -1.11 3.91 2.92
CA LEU A 70 -1.70 3.22 4.06
C LEU A 70 -2.78 2.27 3.58
N LYS A 71 -3.69 2.74 2.74
CA LYS A 71 -4.76 1.94 2.15
C LYS A 71 -4.22 0.71 1.42
N THR A 72 -3.27 0.92 0.50
CA THR A 72 -2.61 -0.18 -0.21
C THR A 72 -1.98 -1.20 0.73
N ALA A 73 -1.25 -0.76 1.76
CA ALA A 73 -0.61 -1.67 2.69
C ALA A 73 -1.62 -2.53 3.48
N VAL A 74 -2.72 -1.93 3.92
CA VAL A 74 -3.78 -2.62 4.67
C VAL A 74 -4.56 -3.57 3.78
N LEU A 75 -4.95 -3.14 2.57
CA LEU A 75 -5.69 -4.00 1.63
C LEU A 75 -4.84 -5.19 1.17
N LEU A 76 -3.57 -4.99 0.82
CA LEU A 76 -2.68 -6.08 0.43
C LEU A 76 -2.44 -7.09 1.57
N ALA A 77 -2.32 -6.64 2.80
CA ALA A 77 -2.28 -7.54 3.96
C ALA A 77 -3.63 -8.25 4.17
N GLY A 78 -4.73 -7.53 3.93
CA GLY A 78 -6.10 -8.03 4.04
C GLY A 78 -6.43 -9.15 3.07
N VAL A 79 -5.78 -9.18 1.88
CA VAL A 79 -5.93 -10.30 0.90
C VAL A 79 -5.66 -11.65 1.54
N TYR A 80 -4.75 -11.71 2.50
CA TYR A 80 -4.34 -12.95 3.18
C TYR A 80 -4.89 -13.08 4.60
N ALA A 81 -5.55 -12.05 5.11
CA ALA A 81 -6.16 -12.08 6.44
C ALA A 81 -7.47 -12.89 6.42
N ARG A 82 -7.82 -13.49 7.55
CA ARG A 82 -9.09 -14.20 7.68
C ARG A 82 -10.23 -13.23 7.97
N GLY A 83 -11.16 -13.11 7.03
CA GLY A 83 -12.33 -12.23 7.12
C GLY A 83 -12.23 -11.00 6.23
N THR A 84 -13.10 -10.02 6.47
CA THR A 84 -13.14 -8.77 5.69
C THR A 84 -12.35 -7.67 6.40
N THR A 85 -11.30 -7.21 5.74
CA THR A 85 -10.53 -6.04 6.17
C THR A 85 -11.13 -4.78 5.54
N THR A 86 -11.49 -3.82 6.37
CA THR A 86 -12.10 -2.56 5.94
C THR A 86 -11.23 -1.38 6.38
N LEU A 87 -11.02 -0.44 5.49
CA LEU A 87 -10.36 0.82 5.79
C LEU A 87 -11.29 1.98 5.46
N ASN A 88 -11.48 2.87 6.44
CA ASN A 88 -12.20 4.12 6.29
C ASN A 88 -11.22 5.28 6.25
N GLU A 89 -11.38 6.20 5.29
CA GLU A 89 -10.56 7.40 5.14
C GLU A 89 -11.37 8.66 5.46
N PRO A 90 -10.76 9.70 6.06
CA PRO A 90 -11.45 10.98 6.31
C PRO A 90 -11.80 11.73 5.03
N SER A 91 -11.04 11.52 3.95
CA SER A 91 -11.30 12.02 2.60
C SER A 91 -10.78 11.02 1.57
N PRO A 92 -11.29 11.02 0.32
CA PRO A 92 -10.85 10.07 -0.70
C PRO A 92 -9.37 10.21 -1.01
N SER A 93 -8.67 9.08 -1.17
CA SER A 93 -7.33 8.99 -1.73
C SER A 93 -7.33 8.20 -3.04
N ARG A 94 -6.16 8.11 -3.71
CA ARG A 94 -6.03 7.33 -4.94
C ARG A 94 -6.52 5.88 -4.72
N ASN A 95 -7.26 5.33 -5.69
CA ASN A 95 -7.95 4.04 -5.62
C ASN A 95 -7.31 2.94 -6.49
N HIS A 96 -6.02 3.08 -6.80
CA HIS A 96 -5.35 2.14 -7.73
C HIS A 96 -5.37 0.69 -7.24
N THR A 97 -5.26 0.47 -5.92
CA THR A 97 -5.30 -0.87 -5.33
C THR A 97 -6.68 -1.50 -5.47
N GLU A 98 -7.73 -0.73 -5.23
CA GLU A 98 -9.11 -1.17 -5.34
C GLU A 98 -9.49 -1.51 -6.79
N LEU A 99 -8.91 -0.81 -7.77
CA LEU A 99 -9.09 -1.10 -9.19
C LEU A 99 -8.24 -2.30 -9.64
N MET A 100 -7.05 -2.45 -9.09
CA MET A 100 -6.11 -3.50 -9.48
C MET A 100 -6.47 -4.89 -8.92
N LEU A 101 -6.87 -4.98 -7.66
CA LEU A 101 -7.11 -6.27 -6.99
C LEU A 101 -8.17 -7.14 -7.67
N PRO A 102 -9.27 -6.61 -8.22
CA PRO A 102 -10.24 -7.39 -8.99
C PRO A 102 -9.64 -8.08 -10.22
N GLU A 103 -8.68 -7.45 -10.92
CA GLU A 103 -7.98 -8.06 -12.06
C GLU A 103 -7.19 -9.30 -11.63
N PHE A 104 -6.70 -9.32 -10.39
CA PHE A 104 -6.05 -10.48 -9.78
C PHE A 104 -7.04 -11.48 -9.15
N GLY A 105 -8.35 -11.29 -9.36
CA GLY A 105 -9.39 -12.20 -8.89
C GLY A 105 -9.80 -12.02 -7.42
N VAL A 106 -9.45 -10.89 -6.81
CA VAL A 106 -9.79 -10.58 -5.42
C VAL A 106 -11.05 -9.73 -5.34
N THR A 107 -12.01 -10.13 -4.54
CA THR A 107 -13.22 -9.34 -4.30
C THR A 107 -12.89 -8.14 -3.42
N THR A 108 -13.07 -6.95 -3.98
CA THR A 108 -12.96 -5.68 -3.27
C THR A 108 -14.27 -4.91 -3.33
N THR A 109 -14.53 -4.12 -2.31
CA THR A 109 -15.57 -3.08 -2.38
C THR A 109 -14.94 -1.74 -2.12
N ALA A 110 -15.34 -0.74 -2.89
CA ALA A 110 -14.92 0.64 -2.72
C ALA A 110 -16.13 1.56 -2.83
N ALA A 111 -16.35 2.37 -1.84
CA ALA A 111 -17.44 3.35 -1.82
C ALA A 111 -16.93 4.62 -1.13
N ASP A 112 -16.91 5.71 -1.88
CA ASP A 112 -16.51 7.05 -1.42
C ASP A 112 -15.21 7.06 -0.60
N ARG A 113 -15.30 6.86 0.72
CA ARG A 113 -14.20 6.91 1.67
C ARG A 113 -13.89 5.57 2.34
N THR A 114 -14.50 4.50 1.86
CA THR A 114 -14.34 3.17 2.42
C THR A 114 -13.85 2.20 1.35
N ALA A 115 -12.84 1.41 1.69
CA ALA A 115 -12.36 0.32 0.86
C ALA A 115 -12.27 -0.97 1.69
N SER A 116 -12.67 -2.09 1.13
CA SER A 116 -12.56 -3.38 1.81
C SER A 116 -12.11 -4.50 0.88
N VAL A 117 -11.52 -5.53 1.48
CA VAL A 117 -11.12 -6.77 0.82
C VAL A 117 -11.46 -7.94 1.73
N THR A 118 -11.92 -9.02 1.13
CA THR A 118 -12.22 -10.27 1.86
C THR A 118 -11.15 -11.30 1.56
N GLY A 119 -10.51 -11.79 2.60
CA GLY A 119 -9.48 -12.82 2.55
C GLY A 119 -9.83 -14.06 3.41
N PRO A 120 -9.03 -15.13 3.34
CA PRO A 120 -7.90 -15.27 2.42
C PRO A 120 -8.35 -15.46 0.97
N ALA A 121 -7.69 -14.79 0.03
CA ALA A 121 -7.99 -14.88 -1.40
C ALA A 121 -6.76 -15.39 -2.18
N ALA A 122 -7.02 -16.24 -3.17
CA ALA A 122 -5.99 -16.70 -4.09
C ALA A 122 -5.85 -15.71 -5.25
N LEU A 123 -4.67 -15.13 -5.38
CA LEU A 123 -4.35 -14.26 -6.51
C LEU A 123 -4.18 -15.08 -7.79
N ARG A 124 -4.73 -14.57 -8.89
CA ARG A 124 -4.55 -15.12 -10.23
C ARG A 124 -3.65 -14.21 -11.04
N ALA A 125 -2.73 -14.80 -11.79
CA ALA A 125 -1.91 -14.04 -12.72
C ALA A 125 -2.80 -13.40 -13.80
N CYS A 126 -2.51 -12.15 -14.14
CA CYS A 126 -3.18 -11.41 -15.20
C CYS A 126 -2.16 -10.57 -15.96
N GLU A 127 -2.52 -10.17 -17.16
CA GLU A 127 -1.77 -9.18 -17.92
C GLU A 127 -2.13 -7.79 -17.44
N VAL A 128 -1.13 -6.98 -17.12
CA VAL A 128 -1.31 -5.61 -16.65
C VAL A 128 -0.62 -4.65 -17.59
N GLN A 129 -1.38 -3.76 -18.20
CA GLN A 129 -0.83 -2.64 -18.97
C GLN A 129 -0.63 -1.44 -18.03
N VAL A 130 0.63 -1.14 -17.73
CA VAL A 130 0.98 -0.02 -16.86
C VAL A 130 0.82 1.29 -17.64
N PRO A 131 -0.06 2.22 -17.20
CA PRO A 131 -0.21 3.51 -17.86
C PRO A 131 1.02 4.40 -17.65
N GLY A 132 1.19 5.39 -18.53
CA GLY A 132 2.23 6.41 -18.35
C GLY A 132 2.00 7.24 -17.08
N ASP A 133 3.09 7.68 -16.45
CA ASP A 133 3.04 8.56 -15.28
C ASP A 133 3.24 10.02 -15.70
N PRO A 134 2.19 10.85 -15.64
CA PRO A 134 2.30 12.27 -16.00
C PRO A 134 3.25 13.04 -15.05
N SER A 135 3.43 12.58 -13.81
CA SER A 135 4.37 13.22 -12.88
C SER A 135 5.82 13.02 -13.32
N SER A 136 6.15 11.81 -13.78
CA SER A 136 7.47 11.51 -14.34
C SER A 136 7.68 12.20 -15.69
N ALA A 137 6.64 12.33 -16.51
CA ALA A 137 6.68 13.02 -17.79
C ALA A 137 6.84 14.54 -17.67
N ALA A 138 6.48 15.12 -16.51
CA ALA A 138 6.48 16.56 -16.32
C ALA A 138 7.82 17.25 -16.64
N PHE A 139 8.94 16.60 -16.31
CA PHE A 139 10.27 17.11 -16.62
C PHE A 139 10.52 17.24 -18.13
N LEU A 140 10.09 16.23 -18.90
CA LEU A 140 10.22 16.26 -20.37
C LEU A 140 9.27 17.28 -20.98
N VAL A 141 8.05 17.40 -20.48
CA VAL A 141 7.07 18.40 -20.90
C VAL A 141 7.61 19.81 -20.65
N CYS A 142 8.13 20.09 -19.45
CA CYS A 142 8.74 21.37 -19.13
C CYS A 142 9.94 21.67 -20.03
N ALA A 143 10.81 20.69 -20.28
CA ALA A 143 11.93 20.86 -21.20
C ALA A 143 11.47 21.21 -22.62
N ALA A 144 10.46 20.51 -23.14
CA ALA A 144 9.88 20.79 -24.46
C ALA A 144 9.33 22.21 -24.56
N VAL A 145 8.61 22.68 -23.52
CA VAL A 145 8.07 24.04 -23.47
C VAL A 145 9.19 25.10 -23.42
N LEU A 146 10.19 24.90 -22.55
CA LEU A 146 11.30 25.85 -22.37
C LEU A 146 12.21 25.95 -23.60
N LEU A 147 12.40 24.84 -24.32
CA LEU A 147 13.23 24.79 -25.51
C LEU A 147 12.46 25.10 -26.80
N SER A 148 11.19 25.48 -26.71
CA SER A 148 10.31 25.73 -27.86
C SER A 148 10.23 24.57 -28.84
N LEU A 149 10.35 23.33 -28.36
CA LEU A 149 10.33 22.11 -29.20
C LEU A 149 8.92 21.73 -29.69
N ILE A 150 7.91 22.55 -29.40
CA ILE A 150 6.50 22.28 -29.71
C ILE A 150 6.21 22.41 -31.22
N HIS A 151 7.13 22.99 -31.99
CA HIS A 151 6.97 23.29 -33.42
C HIS A 151 7.91 22.50 -34.33
N ILE A 152 8.46 21.40 -33.84
CA ILE A 152 9.30 20.50 -34.65
C ILE A 152 8.44 19.40 -35.26
#